data_9d72959840dd23bbf445efcdd2aef734
#
_entry.id   9d72959840dd23bbf445efcdd2aef734
#
_cell.length_a   1.000
_cell.length_b   1.000
_cell.length_c   1.000
_cell.angle_alpha   90.00
_cell.angle_beta   90.00
_cell.angle_gamma   90.00
#
_symmetry.space_group_name_H-M   'P 1'
#
loop_
_entity.id
_entity.type
_entity.pdbx_description
1 polymer ?
#
loop_
_entity_poly.entity_id
_entity_poly.type
_entity_poly.pdbx_seq_one_letter_code
_entity_poly.pdbx_strand_id
1 'polypeptide(L)'
;MKKLDFVIAWVDGSDENHRLKRQQFQPENVVKGAAEDTRFAHNDEIYFSIASILKYVPYCGTIYIITDHQQPSFVGEFEAQGLCRSGQIQVVDHQEIFRNYQQYLPTFNSLSIESMLWNIKGISNHFIYLNDDFFFNQQSDLSDFLIDGQMVIYGHWQATLIKKMKYIFRKFLQQNFGKVAEAKYSTAQMLSADRVGMTRYYEIHHRPHILSRDLLSTFFKNNKELLDQQIQFKFRNIDQLLPVGLSNHLAIQSDQAILKDDIDIAYLKDGRDLEKFILALSNSEIKFGCIQSLDQLESLAEGRIRAALIQKFTGFLPSQIQPTTVV
;
A
#
# COMPACT_ATOMS: atom_id res chain seq x y z
N MET A 1 0.96 11.71 24.09
CA MET A 1 1.74 11.51 22.86
C MET A 1 0.78 11.50 21.66
N LYS A 2 1.06 12.25 20.58
CA LYS A 2 0.23 12.22 19.36
C LYS A 2 0.28 10.81 18.77
N LYS A 3 -0.88 10.23 18.45
CA LYS A 3 -0.99 8.95 17.79
C LYS A 3 -1.32 9.15 16.31
N LEU A 4 -0.85 8.25 15.47
CA LEU A 4 -1.21 8.14 14.06
C LEU A 4 -1.97 6.84 13.84
N ASP A 5 -3.00 6.88 13.01
CA ASP A 5 -3.69 5.67 12.56
C ASP A 5 -2.93 5.04 11.40
N PHE A 6 -3.13 3.75 11.22
CA PHE A 6 -2.51 2.94 10.18
C PHE A 6 -3.60 2.36 9.29
N VAL A 7 -3.36 2.32 8.00
CA VAL A 7 -4.28 1.75 7.03
C VAL A 7 -3.54 0.73 6.20
N ILE A 8 -4.04 -0.51 6.18
CA ILE A 8 -3.50 -1.61 5.40
C ILE A 8 -4.57 -2.01 4.38
N ALA A 9 -4.26 -1.93 3.09
CA ALA A 9 -5.11 -2.52 2.05
C ALA A 9 -4.77 -4.01 1.94
N TRP A 10 -5.79 -4.86 2.05
CA TRP A 10 -5.62 -6.31 2.04
C TRP A 10 -6.73 -7.03 1.28
N VAL A 11 -6.38 -8.13 0.64
CA VAL A 11 -7.30 -9.05 -0.01
C VAL A 11 -6.74 -10.48 0.04
N ASP A 12 -7.63 -11.45 0.26
CA ASP A 12 -7.34 -12.85 -0.03
C ASP A 12 -7.87 -13.19 -1.42
N GLY A 13 -6.99 -13.27 -2.39
CA GLY A 13 -7.33 -13.64 -3.76
C GLY A 13 -7.61 -15.13 -3.97
N SER A 14 -7.30 -15.97 -2.98
CA SER A 14 -7.65 -17.39 -2.97
C SER A 14 -9.11 -17.64 -2.57
N ASP A 15 -9.75 -16.68 -1.93
CA ASP A 15 -11.18 -16.72 -1.62
C ASP A 15 -12.00 -16.91 -2.90
N GLU A 16 -12.81 -17.97 -2.94
CA GLU A 16 -13.55 -18.36 -4.14
C GLU A 16 -14.58 -17.30 -4.56
N ASN A 17 -15.27 -16.68 -3.61
CA ASN A 17 -16.25 -15.66 -3.90
C ASN A 17 -15.59 -14.41 -4.48
N HIS A 18 -14.46 -13.99 -3.92
CA HIS A 18 -13.67 -12.89 -4.46
C HIS A 18 -13.13 -13.21 -5.86
N ARG A 19 -12.61 -14.42 -6.08
CA ARG A 19 -12.11 -14.89 -7.38
C ARG A 19 -13.21 -14.89 -8.44
N LEU A 20 -14.39 -15.47 -8.15
CA LEU A 20 -15.54 -15.50 -9.06
C LEU A 20 -16.05 -14.08 -9.38
N LYS A 21 -16.16 -13.21 -8.35
CA LYS A 21 -16.51 -11.81 -8.51
C LYS A 21 -15.53 -11.09 -9.43
N ARG A 22 -14.21 -11.28 -9.24
CA ARG A 22 -13.15 -10.69 -10.07
C ARG A 22 -13.25 -11.14 -11.52
N GLN A 23 -13.47 -12.45 -11.77
CA GLN A 23 -13.61 -13.00 -13.12
C GLN A 23 -14.76 -12.39 -13.92
N GLN A 24 -15.88 -12.03 -13.28
CA GLN A 24 -17.03 -11.38 -13.96
C GLN A 24 -16.69 -10.00 -14.55
N PHE A 25 -15.69 -9.31 -13.99
CA PHE A 25 -15.28 -7.98 -14.42
C PHE A 25 -13.96 -7.98 -15.20
N GLN A 26 -13.34 -9.15 -15.36
CA GLN A 26 -12.07 -9.27 -16.05
C GLN A 26 -12.25 -9.07 -17.56
N PRO A 27 -11.58 -8.10 -18.20
CA PRO A 27 -11.67 -7.91 -19.63
C PRO A 27 -11.11 -9.14 -20.38
N GLU A 28 -11.67 -9.46 -21.56
CA GLU A 28 -11.16 -10.57 -22.41
C GLU A 28 -9.68 -10.42 -22.77
N ASN A 29 -9.19 -9.18 -22.89
CA ASN A 29 -7.79 -8.84 -23.16
C ASN A 29 -7.15 -8.23 -21.90
N VAL A 30 -6.81 -9.07 -20.93
CA VAL A 30 -6.15 -8.60 -19.70
C VAL A 30 -4.72 -8.16 -19.99
N VAL A 31 -4.38 -6.96 -19.52
CA VAL A 31 -2.98 -6.51 -19.45
C VAL A 31 -2.20 -7.47 -18.58
N LYS A 32 -1.12 -8.06 -19.10
CA LYS A 32 -0.11 -8.71 -18.25
C LYS A 32 0.19 -7.76 -17.10
N GLY A 33 0.04 -8.23 -15.86
CA GLY A 33 0.32 -7.48 -14.65
C GLY A 33 -0.86 -6.74 -13.98
N ALA A 34 -2.00 -6.48 -14.65
CA ALA A 34 -3.13 -5.78 -14.00
C ALA A 34 -4.10 -6.73 -13.28
N ALA A 35 -4.19 -7.97 -13.73
CA ALA A 35 -5.06 -9.01 -13.19
C ALA A 35 -4.29 -10.32 -12.90
N GLU A 36 -2.95 -10.24 -12.74
CA GLU A 36 -2.15 -11.39 -12.34
C GLU A 36 -2.54 -11.86 -10.94
N ASP A 37 -2.67 -13.18 -10.77
CA ASP A 37 -3.10 -13.79 -9.51
C ASP A 37 -2.16 -13.45 -8.35
N THR A 38 -0.88 -13.25 -8.62
CA THR A 38 0.14 -12.82 -7.63
C THR A 38 -0.18 -11.51 -6.92
N ARG A 39 -0.95 -10.61 -7.55
CA ARG A 39 -1.38 -9.35 -6.92
C ARG A 39 -2.46 -9.53 -5.86
N PHE A 40 -3.06 -10.69 -5.84
CA PHE A 40 -4.13 -11.06 -4.93
C PHE A 40 -3.73 -12.25 -4.06
N ALA A 41 -2.50 -12.78 -4.22
CA ALA A 41 -1.98 -13.84 -3.38
C ALA A 41 -1.86 -13.35 -1.94
N HIS A 42 -2.18 -14.22 -1.00
CA HIS A 42 -2.08 -13.97 0.43
C HIS A 42 -1.26 -15.11 1.07
N ASN A 43 -0.11 -14.76 1.64
CA ASN A 43 0.79 -15.68 2.32
C ASN A 43 1.12 -15.19 3.75
N ASP A 44 0.09 -14.76 4.48
CA ASP A 44 0.18 -14.25 5.85
C ASP A 44 1.01 -12.95 6.04
N GLU A 45 1.39 -12.25 4.95
CA GLU A 45 2.18 -11.02 5.01
C GLU A 45 1.54 -9.98 5.92
N ILE A 46 0.20 -9.88 5.90
CA ILE A 46 -0.56 -8.95 6.74
C ILE A 46 -0.30 -9.15 8.24
N TYR A 47 -0.10 -10.39 8.70
CA TYR A 47 0.18 -10.64 10.12
C TYR A 47 1.56 -10.13 10.53
N PHE A 48 2.55 -10.24 9.65
CA PHE A 48 3.88 -9.65 9.86
C PHE A 48 3.83 -8.13 9.81
N SER A 49 3.03 -7.55 8.91
CA SER A 49 2.78 -6.11 8.84
C SER A 49 2.20 -5.59 10.16
N ILE A 50 1.10 -6.19 10.64
CA ILE A 50 0.46 -5.82 11.92
C ILE A 50 1.42 -6.00 13.10
N ALA A 51 2.08 -7.17 13.21
CA ALA A 51 3.02 -7.45 14.29
C ALA A 51 4.18 -6.44 14.31
N SER A 52 4.66 -6.02 13.14
CA SER A 52 5.71 -5.01 13.02
C SER A 52 5.28 -3.65 13.54
N ILE A 53 4.04 -3.24 13.26
CA ILE A 53 3.45 -1.99 13.78
C ILE A 53 3.36 -2.08 15.32
N LEU A 54 2.80 -3.17 15.84
CA LEU A 54 2.63 -3.35 17.29
C LEU A 54 3.97 -3.38 18.02
N LYS A 55 5.01 -3.96 17.42
CA LYS A 55 6.35 -4.07 18.00
C LYS A 55 7.14 -2.78 17.96
N TYR A 56 7.14 -2.09 16.83
CA TYR A 56 8.11 -1.03 16.53
C TYR A 56 7.53 0.37 16.47
N VAL A 57 6.19 0.54 16.63
CA VAL A 57 5.54 1.85 16.50
C VAL A 57 4.80 2.23 17.78
N PRO A 58 5.47 2.87 18.76
CA PRO A 58 4.88 3.21 20.05
C PRO A 58 3.76 4.27 19.95
N TYR A 59 3.71 5.03 18.86
CA TYR A 59 2.69 6.05 18.58
C TYR A 59 1.51 5.51 17.75
N CYS A 60 1.37 4.19 17.61
CA CYS A 60 0.26 3.57 16.88
C CYS A 60 -1.09 3.89 17.54
N GLY A 61 -2.02 4.41 16.73
CA GLY A 61 -3.44 4.59 17.02
C GLY A 61 -4.24 3.34 16.67
N THR A 62 -5.23 3.50 15.81
CA THR A 62 -6.02 2.42 15.24
C THR A 62 -5.36 1.89 13.98
N ILE A 63 -5.43 0.57 13.76
CA ILE A 63 -5.02 -0.11 12.52
C ILE A 63 -6.29 -0.47 11.77
N TYR A 64 -6.53 0.16 10.62
CA TYR A 64 -7.65 -0.14 9.73
C TYR A 64 -7.20 -1.09 8.63
N ILE A 65 -7.89 -2.21 8.48
CA ILE A 65 -7.69 -3.18 7.40
C ILE A 65 -8.79 -2.98 6.39
N ILE A 66 -8.44 -2.53 5.18
CA ILE A 66 -9.41 -2.24 4.12
C ILE A 66 -9.52 -3.44 3.21
N THR A 67 -10.75 -3.96 3.02
CA THR A 67 -11.00 -5.21 2.31
C THR A 67 -12.36 -5.23 1.61
N ASP A 68 -12.63 -6.25 0.77
CA ASP A 68 -13.89 -6.47 0.05
C ASP A 68 -14.66 -7.66 0.65
N HIS A 69 -15.47 -7.41 1.70
CA HIS A 69 -16.27 -8.44 2.39
C HIS A 69 -15.46 -9.63 2.91
N GLN A 70 -14.20 -9.41 3.27
CA GLN A 70 -13.31 -10.42 3.80
C GLN A 70 -12.80 -10.02 5.18
N GLN A 71 -12.20 -10.98 5.86
CA GLN A 71 -11.50 -10.75 7.13
C GLN A 71 -10.29 -11.69 7.19
N PRO A 72 -9.08 -11.19 7.50
CA PRO A 72 -7.94 -12.08 7.71
C PRO A 72 -8.22 -13.06 8.84
N SER A 73 -8.00 -14.36 8.61
CA SER A 73 -8.46 -15.45 9.48
C SER A 73 -8.05 -15.30 10.94
N PHE A 74 -6.83 -14.79 11.20
CA PHE A 74 -6.27 -14.68 12.54
C PHE A 74 -6.19 -13.24 13.08
N VAL A 75 -6.86 -12.26 12.42
CA VAL A 75 -6.79 -10.86 12.85
C VAL A 75 -7.41 -10.66 14.26
N GLY A 76 -8.48 -11.39 14.59
CA GLY A 76 -9.10 -11.35 15.92
C GLY A 76 -8.22 -11.90 17.04
N GLU A 77 -7.26 -12.76 16.70
CA GLU A 77 -6.34 -13.38 17.65
C GLU A 77 -5.36 -12.38 18.26
N PHE A 78 -5.05 -11.26 17.58
CA PHE A 78 -4.24 -10.20 18.17
C PHE A 78 -4.86 -9.63 19.45
N GLU A 79 -6.16 -9.40 19.44
CA GLU A 79 -6.89 -8.93 20.62
C GLU A 79 -7.11 -10.07 21.63
N ALA A 80 -7.57 -11.24 21.17
CA ALA A 80 -7.87 -12.40 22.02
C ALA A 80 -6.65 -12.88 22.83
N GLN A 81 -5.45 -12.77 22.26
CA GLN A 81 -4.19 -13.14 22.93
C GLN A 81 -3.49 -11.95 23.63
N GLY A 82 -4.13 -10.79 23.69
CA GLY A 82 -3.60 -9.62 24.39
C GLY A 82 -2.40 -8.95 23.71
N LEU A 83 -2.19 -9.19 22.41
CA LEU A 83 -1.09 -8.62 21.63
C LEU A 83 -1.35 -7.15 21.26
N CYS A 84 -2.61 -6.72 21.27
CA CYS A 84 -3.01 -5.34 21.04
C CYS A 84 -4.13 -4.94 22.01
N ARG A 85 -4.50 -3.64 22.03
CA ARG A 85 -5.62 -3.15 22.83
C ARG A 85 -6.95 -3.53 22.18
N SER A 86 -8.00 -3.68 23.00
CA SER A 86 -9.35 -3.91 22.47
C SER A 86 -9.77 -2.82 21.49
N GLY A 87 -10.29 -3.25 20.33
CA GLY A 87 -10.71 -2.38 19.23
C GLY A 87 -9.58 -1.63 18.52
N GLN A 88 -8.32 -1.98 18.76
CA GLN A 88 -7.19 -1.33 18.09
C GLN A 88 -7.07 -1.70 16.60
N ILE A 89 -7.50 -2.91 16.24
CA ILE A 89 -7.53 -3.36 14.85
C ILE A 89 -8.98 -3.39 14.39
N GLN A 90 -9.28 -2.73 13.28
CA GLN A 90 -10.63 -2.63 12.72
C GLN A 90 -10.61 -3.04 11.25
N VAL A 91 -11.49 -3.97 10.89
CA VAL A 91 -11.71 -4.34 9.49
C VAL A 91 -12.79 -3.43 8.93
N VAL A 92 -12.50 -2.79 7.80
CA VAL A 92 -13.37 -1.80 7.12
C VAL A 92 -13.63 -2.26 5.71
N ASP A 93 -14.90 -2.41 5.37
CA ASP A 93 -15.32 -2.83 4.04
C ASP A 93 -15.21 -1.71 3.00
N HIS A 94 -14.95 -2.09 1.74
CA HIS A 94 -14.94 -1.14 0.62
C HIS A 94 -16.22 -0.32 0.56
N GLN A 95 -17.39 -0.86 0.89
CA GLN A 95 -18.66 -0.12 0.90
C GLN A 95 -18.65 1.07 1.86
N GLU A 96 -17.92 0.97 2.97
CA GLU A 96 -17.81 2.05 3.95
C GLU A 96 -16.97 3.21 3.41
N ILE A 97 -15.81 2.92 2.81
CA ILE A 97 -14.94 3.96 2.25
C ILE A 97 -15.50 4.52 0.95
N PHE A 98 -16.23 3.73 0.15
CA PHE A 98 -16.93 4.18 -1.06
C PHE A 98 -18.31 4.78 -0.79
N ARG A 99 -18.62 5.16 0.43
CA ARG A 99 -19.87 5.86 0.80
C ARG A 99 -20.14 7.05 -0.12
N ASN A 100 -21.32 7.05 -0.77
CA ASN A 100 -21.72 7.94 -1.86
C ASN A 100 -21.05 7.68 -3.23
N TYR A 101 -20.28 6.59 -3.35
CA TYR A 101 -19.59 6.17 -4.58
C TYR A 101 -19.74 4.67 -4.82
N GLN A 102 -20.75 4.01 -4.21
CA GLN A 102 -20.97 2.56 -4.29
C GLN A 102 -21.18 2.05 -5.71
N GLN A 103 -21.63 2.90 -6.64
CA GLN A 103 -21.78 2.55 -8.06
C GLN A 103 -20.47 2.14 -8.73
N TYR A 104 -19.33 2.49 -8.14
CA TYR A 104 -18.00 2.11 -8.63
C TYR A 104 -17.50 0.77 -8.06
N LEU A 105 -18.24 0.15 -7.13
CA LEU A 105 -17.94 -1.18 -6.61
C LEU A 105 -18.53 -2.29 -7.51
N PRO A 106 -17.96 -3.51 -7.51
CA PRO A 106 -16.71 -3.87 -6.87
C PRO A 106 -15.51 -3.24 -7.57
N THR A 107 -14.41 -3.12 -6.87
CA THR A 107 -13.12 -2.74 -7.45
C THR A 107 -12.01 -3.67 -6.97
N PHE A 108 -11.14 -4.09 -7.90
CA PHE A 108 -9.97 -4.94 -7.68
C PHE A 108 -8.69 -4.14 -7.90
N ASN A 109 -8.77 -2.84 -7.65
CA ASN A 109 -7.79 -1.85 -8.05
C ASN A 109 -7.33 -1.04 -6.83
N SER A 110 -6.09 -1.30 -6.38
CA SER A 110 -5.54 -0.61 -5.22
C SER A 110 -5.53 0.92 -5.40
N LEU A 111 -5.28 1.46 -6.62
CA LEU A 111 -5.30 2.90 -6.85
C LEU A 111 -6.70 3.51 -6.67
N SER A 112 -7.75 2.77 -6.99
CA SER A 112 -9.14 3.19 -6.73
C SER A 112 -9.44 3.14 -5.23
N ILE A 113 -9.02 2.09 -4.53
CA ILE A 113 -9.18 1.94 -3.07
C ILE A 113 -8.41 3.04 -2.34
N GLU A 114 -7.12 3.22 -2.67
CA GLU A 114 -6.25 4.25 -2.08
C GLU A 114 -6.84 5.67 -2.26
N SER A 115 -7.53 5.94 -3.38
CA SER A 115 -8.20 7.22 -3.63
C SER A 115 -9.37 7.51 -2.68
N MET A 116 -9.86 6.50 -1.95
CA MET A 116 -11.00 6.62 -1.04
C MET A 116 -10.61 6.53 0.45
N LEU A 117 -9.34 6.32 0.79
CA LEU A 117 -8.90 6.15 2.19
C LEU A 117 -9.21 7.36 3.09
N TRP A 118 -9.26 8.55 2.52
CA TRP A 118 -9.65 9.77 3.25
C TRP A 118 -11.10 9.71 3.79
N ASN A 119 -11.93 8.80 3.26
CA ASN A 119 -13.35 8.66 3.63
C ASN A 119 -13.57 7.61 4.74
N ILE A 120 -12.52 7.01 5.29
CA ILE A 120 -12.60 6.13 6.46
C ILE A 120 -13.16 6.92 7.64
N LYS A 121 -14.23 6.40 8.27
CA LYS A 121 -14.87 7.06 9.40
C LYS A 121 -13.95 7.07 10.63
N GLY A 122 -13.68 8.26 11.15
CA GLY A 122 -12.87 8.41 12.38
C GLY A 122 -11.35 8.43 12.16
N ILE A 123 -10.86 8.23 10.93
CA ILE A 123 -9.41 8.29 10.66
C ILE A 123 -8.81 9.64 11.03
N SER A 124 -7.62 9.63 11.61
CA SER A 124 -6.86 10.84 11.95
C SER A 124 -6.48 11.63 10.69
N ASN A 125 -6.23 12.95 10.82
CA ASN A 125 -5.86 13.77 9.66
C ASN A 125 -4.59 13.28 8.98
N HIS A 126 -3.54 13.00 9.77
CA HIS A 126 -2.36 12.32 9.28
C HIS A 126 -2.46 10.84 9.67
N PHE A 127 -2.31 9.96 8.70
CA PHE A 127 -2.31 8.51 8.89
C PHE A 127 -1.23 7.86 8.03
N ILE A 128 -0.83 6.66 8.39
CA ILE A 128 0.18 5.90 7.65
C ILE A 128 -0.49 4.82 6.83
N TYR A 129 -0.26 4.82 5.52
CA TYR A 129 -0.73 3.80 4.59
C TYR A 129 0.37 2.78 4.31
N LEU A 130 -0.03 1.52 4.30
CA LEU A 130 0.80 0.37 3.95
C LEU A 130 0.05 -0.55 2.97
N ASN A 131 0.77 -1.19 2.07
CA ASN A 131 0.31 -2.46 1.54
C ASN A 131 0.56 -3.55 2.59
N ASP A 132 -0.10 -4.69 2.45
CA ASP A 132 0.03 -5.83 3.37
C ASP A 132 1.43 -6.46 3.39
N ASP A 133 2.20 -6.28 2.30
CA ASP A 133 3.60 -6.69 2.15
C ASP A 133 4.63 -5.72 2.75
N PHE A 134 4.21 -4.58 3.33
CA PHE A 134 5.10 -3.62 4.00
C PHE A 134 5.18 -3.87 5.50
N PHE A 135 6.36 -3.66 6.08
CA PHE A 135 6.55 -3.82 7.52
C PHE A 135 7.57 -2.83 8.10
N PHE A 136 7.51 -2.64 9.41
CA PHE A 136 8.52 -1.93 10.18
C PHE A 136 9.61 -2.91 10.59
N ASN A 137 10.84 -2.64 10.20
CA ASN A 137 11.98 -3.50 10.48
C ASN A 137 12.68 -3.16 11.80
N GLN A 138 12.59 -1.90 12.23
CA GLN A 138 13.20 -1.39 13.46
C GLN A 138 12.27 -0.36 14.11
N GLN A 139 12.65 0.07 15.33
CA GLN A 139 11.95 1.13 16.08
C GLN A 139 11.77 2.37 15.22
N SER A 140 10.52 2.82 15.12
CA SER A 140 10.16 4.04 14.43
C SER A 140 9.77 5.13 15.42
N ASP A 141 10.22 6.34 15.14
CA ASP A 141 9.83 7.55 15.85
C ASP A 141 8.77 8.32 15.05
N LEU A 142 7.95 9.10 15.75
CA LEU A 142 6.95 9.93 15.08
C LEU A 142 7.59 10.89 14.06
N SER A 143 8.82 11.35 14.33
CA SER A 143 9.61 12.23 13.44
C SER A 143 10.07 11.56 12.14
N ASP A 144 9.93 10.24 12.00
CA ASP A 144 10.13 9.55 10.72
C ASP A 144 9.00 9.88 9.73
N PHE A 145 7.84 10.33 10.23
CA PHE A 145 6.66 10.61 9.41
C PHE A 145 6.11 12.03 9.58
N LEU A 146 6.26 12.62 10.76
CA LEU A 146 5.65 13.93 11.07
C LEU A 146 6.56 14.75 12.00
N ILE A 147 6.96 15.92 11.56
CA ILE A 147 7.75 16.89 12.33
C ILE A 147 6.99 18.22 12.31
N ASP A 148 6.64 18.76 13.47
CA ASP A 148 5.93 20.04 13.65
C ASP A 148 4.67 20.20 12.78
N GLY A 149 3.99 19.08 12.52
CA GLY A 149 2.78 19.02 11.69
C GLY A 149 3.04 18.87 10.20
N GLN A 150 4.29 18.92 9.74
CA GLN A 150 4.69 18.68 8.35
C GLN A 150 4.98 17.21 8.10
N MET A 151 4.52 16.70 6.95
CA MET A 151 4.73 15.33 6.51
C MET A 151 6.19 15.11 6.09
N VAL A 152 6.85 14.08 6.61
CA VAL A 152 8.20 13.70 6.18
C VAL A 152 8.08 12.74 5.00
N ILE A 153 8.62 13.16 3.85
CA ILE A 153 8.55 12.40 2.61
C ILE A 153 9.98 12.08 2.15
N TYR A 154 10.27 10.79 2.00
CA TYR A 154 11.57 10.34 1.51
C TYR A 154 11.49 10.01 0.03
N GLY A 155 12.46 10.41 -0.76
CA GLY A 155 12.49 10.21 -2.20
C GLY A 155 13.50 11.11 -2.87
N HIS A 156 13.28 11.35 -4.16
CA HIS A 156 14.12 12.26 -4.93
C HIS A 156 13.35 12.89 -6.09
N TRP A 157 13.83 14.05 -6.56
CA TRP A 157 13.18 14.77 -7.64
C TRP A 157 13.46 14.16 -9.01
N GLN A 158 12.39 13.96 -9.81
CA GLN A 158 12.42 13.53 -11.19
C GLN A 158 11.67 14.53 -12.09
N ALA A 159 12.15 14.72 -13.33
CA ALA A 159 11.44 15.53 -14.32
C ALA A 159 10.23 14.78 -14.90
N THR A 160 9.09 15.48 -15.03
CA THR A 160 7.87 14.89 -15.59
C THR A 160 7.93 14.71 -17.11
N LEU A 161 8.65 15.60 -17.83
CA LEU A 161 8.56 15.73 -19.29
C LEU A 161 8.75 14.42 -20.05
N ILE A 162 9.87 13.71 -19.83
CA ILE A 162 10.19 12.48 -20.55
C ILE A 162 9.16 11.37 -20.24
N LYS A 163 8.74 11.25 -18.98
CA LYS A 163 7.72 10.25 -18.60
C LYS A 163 6.36 10.61 -19.18
N LYS A 164 6.00 11.89 -19.21
CA LYS A 164 4.77 12.38 -19.82
C LYS A 164 4.75 12.10 -21.33
N MET A 165 5.84 12.32 -22.05
CA MET A 165 5.96 11.96 -23.47
C MET A 165 5.78 10.44 -23.69
N LYS A 166 6.44 9.61 -22.86
CA LYS A 166 6.28 8.15 -22.90
C LYS A 166 4.85 7.70 -22.59
N TYR A 167 4.19 8.35 -21.64
CA TYR A 167 2.79 8.10 -21.30
C TYR A 167 1.87 8.44 -22.50
N ILE A 168 1.99 9.63 -23.09
CA ILE A 168 1.20 10.06 -24.25
C ILE A 168 1.40 9.10 -25.41
N PHE A 169 2.65 8.70 -25.71
CA PHE A 169 2.93 7.73 -26.77
C PHE A 169 2.31 6.36 -26.54
N ARG A 170 2.37 5.84 -25.29
CA ARG A 170 1.70 4.57 -24.93
C ARG A 170 0.19 4.67 -25.08
N LYS A 171 -0.40 5.78 -24.65
CA LYS A 171 -1.83 6.03 -24.79
C LYS A 171 -2.24 6.09 -26.26
N PHE A 172 -1.45 6.75 -27.10
CA PHE A 172 -1.65 6.76 -28.55
C PHE A 172 -1.61 5.33 -29.14
N LEU A 173 -0.63 4.51 -28.76
CA LEU A 173 -0.54 3.12 -29.23
C LEU A 173 -1.74 2.28 -28.75
N GLN A 174 -2.23 2.49 -27.55
CA GLN A 174 -3.41 1.81 -27.03
C GLN A 174 -4.66 2.18 -27.82
N GLN A 175 -4.87 3.47 -28.07
CA GLN A 175 -6.06 3.97 -28.74
C GLN A 175 -6.12 3.60 -30.23
N ASN A 176 -4.98 3.58 -30.92
CA ASN A 176 -4.94 3.39 -32.38
C ASN A 176 -4.58 1.97 -32.82
N PHE A 177 -3.95 1.18 -31.95
CA PHE A 177 -3.42 -0.15 -32.31
C PHE A 177 -3.84 -1.24 -31.31
N GLY A 178 -4.71 -0.94 -30.34
CA GLY A 178 -5.18 -1.90 -29.33
C GLY A 178 -4.07 -2.45 -28.41
N LYS A 179 -2.86 -1.84 -28.42
CA LYS A 179 -1.75 -2.28 -27.56
C LYS A 179 -2.03 -1.85 -26.14
N VAL A 180 -2.38 -2.81 -25.31
CA VAL A 180 -2.67 -2.55 -23.90
C VAL A 180 -1.41 -2.03 -23.19
N ALA A 181 -1.52 -0.87 -22.56
CA ALA A 181 -0.41 -0.23 -21.87
C ALA A 181 -0.42 -0.58 -20.37
N GLU A 182 0.73 -1.09 -19.89
CA GLU A 182 0.92 -1.39 -18.47
C GLU A 182 0.88 -0.12 -17.61
N ALA A 183 0.11 -0.16 -16.51
CA ALA A 183 0.05 0.89 -15.49
C ALA A 183 1.31 0.83 -14.61
N LYS A 184 2.33 1.63 -14.93
CA LYS A 184 3.60 1.67 -14.18
C LYS A 184 3.50 2.59 -12.97
N TYR A 185 4.05 2.15 -11.84
CA TYR A 185 4.11 2.90 -10.58
C TYR A 185 4.69 4.31 -10.76
N SER A 186 5.83 4.43 -11.46
CA SER A 186 6.46 5.73 -11.71
C SER A 186 5.65 6.63 -12.68
N THR A 187 4.81 6.06 -13.55
CA THR A 187 3.88 6.86 -14.39
C THR A 187 2.74 7.42 -13.54
N ALA A 188 2.20 6.61 -12.64
CA ALA A 188 1.14 7.05 -11.73
C ALA A 188 1.64 8.16 -10.77
N GLN A 189 2.88 8.10 -10.31
CA GLN A 189 3.52 9.18 -9.53
C GLN A 189 3.67 10.47 -10.34
N MET A 190 4.15 10.37 -11.58
CA MET A 190 4.26 11.51 -12.49
C MET A 190 2.89 12.16 -12.74
N LEU A 191 1.84 11.34 -12.95
CA LEU A 191 0.47 11.85 -13.13
C LEU A 191 -0.03 12.58 -11.89
N SER A 192 0.32 12.12 -10.68
CA SER A 192 -0.02 12.81 -9.43
C SER A 192 0.52 14.24 -9.37
N ALA A 193 1.79 14.43 -9.76
CA ALA A 193 2.41 15.76 -9.84
C ALA A 193 1.79 16.62 -10.95
N ASP A 194 1.56 16.04 -12.13
CA ASP A 194 0.96 16.73 -13.28
C ASP A 194 -0.45 17.24 -12.96
N ARG A 195 -1.23 16.50 -12.17
CA ARG A 195 -2.59 16.90 -11.75
C ARG A 195 -2.63 18.11 -10.81
N VAL A 196 -1.55 18.39 -10.13
CA VAL A 196 -1.40 19.60 -9.30
C VAL A 196 -0.53 20.68 -9.96
N GLY A 197 -0.26 20.54 -11.28
CA GLY A 197 0.46 21.55 -12.07
C GLY A 197 1.97 21.57 -11.89
N MET A 198 2.57 20.51 -11.31
CA MET A 198 4.02 20.46 -11.10
C MET A 198 4.75 19.89 -12.34
N THR A 199 5.92 20.47 -12.66
CA THR A 199 6.79 20.04 -13.76
C THR A 199 7.83 19.00 -13.33
N ARG A 200 7.92 18.72 -12.03
CA ARG A 200 8.74 17.69 -11.42
C ARG A 200 7.87 16.89 -10.46
N TYR A 201 8.18 15.59 -10.28
CA TYR A 201 7.55 14.78 -9.27
C TYR A 201 8.60 14.27 -8.29
N TYR A 202 8.20 14.13 -7.03
CA TYR A 202 9.03 13.54 -6.00
C TYR A 202 8.78 12.03 -6.01
N GLU A 203 9.75 11.27 -6.55
CA GLU A 203 9.66 9.82 -6.70
C GLU A 203 9.87 9.15 -5.35
N ILE A 204 8.93 8.29 -4.99
CA ILE A 204 8.94 7.53 -3.74
C ILE A 204 9.02 6.03 -4.02
N HIS A 205 9.46 5.24 -3.04
CA HIS A 205 9.64 3.80 -3.15
C HIS A 205 8.68 3.01 -2.23
N HIS A 206 8.76 1.67 -2.29
CA HIS A 206 7.89 0.75 -1.54
C HIS A 206 8.24 0.74 -0.04
N ARG A 207 7.44 1.39 0.78
CA ARG A 207 7.53 1.47 2.24
C ARG A 207 6.26 2.09 2.82
N PRO A 208 6.07 2.13 4.16
CA PRO A 208 4.99 2.88 4.79
C PRO A 208 5.02 4.37 4.42
N HIS A 209 3.89 4.95 4.07
CA HIS A 209 3.76 6.34 3.64
C HIS A 209 2.78 7.11 4.52
N ILE A 210 3.15 8.33 4.92
CA ILE A 210 2.22 9.24 5.56
C ILE A 210 1.33 9.91 4.52
N LEU A 211 0.03 10.01 4.82
CA LEU A 211 -0.96 10.70 4.00
C LEU A 211 -1.71 11.74 4.86
N SER A 212 -2.26 12.76 4.19
CA SER A 212 -3.16 13.71 4.81
C SER A 212 -4.60 13.51 4.29
N ARG A 213 -5.50 13.16 5.21
CA ARG A 213 -6.94 13.06 4.94
C ARG A 213 -7.49 14.37 4.39
N ASP A 214 -7.14 15.50 5.04
CA ASP A 214 -7.70 16.80 4.70
C ASP A 214 -7.23 17.28 3.32
N LEU A 215 -5.96 17.07 2.96
CA LEU A 215 -5.46 17.39 1.61
C LEU A 215 -6.18 16.57 0.55
N LEU A 216 -6.25 15.24 0.73
CA LEU A 216 -6.91 14.36 -0.23
C LEU A 216 -8.41 14.66 -0.34
N SER A 217 -9.12 14.79 0.80
CA SER A 217 -10.56 15.05 0.80
C SER A 217 -10.90 16.39 0.18
N THR A 218 -10.13 17.44 0.46
CA THR A 218 -10.33 18.76 -0.11
C THR A 218 -10.08 18.75 -1.61
N PHE A 219 -8.99 18.13 -2.03
CA PHE A 219 -8.67 18.01 -3.46
C PHE A 219 -9.76 17.26 -4.24
N PHE A 220 -10.16 16.08 -3.79
CA PHE A 220 -11.14 15.27 -4.49
C PHE A 220 -12.57 15.88 -4.44
N LYS A 221 -12.94 16.53 -3.34
CA LYS A 221 -14.23 17.27 -3.28
C LYS A 221 -14.30 18.43 -4.26
N ASN A 222 -13.17 19.09 -4.51
CA ASN A 222 -13.07 20.17 -5.49
C ASN A 222 -12.86 19.69 -6.93
N ASN A 223 -12.48 18.42 -7.11
CA ASN A 223 -12.20 17.80 -8.41
C ASN A 223 -13.00 16.48 -8.56
N LYS A 224 -14.32 16.53 -8.43
CA LYS A 224 -15.19 15.35 -8.42
C LYS A 224 -15.06 14.51 -9.70
N GLU A 225 -15.05 15.15 -10.87
CA GLU A 225 -14.87 14.46 -12.14
C GLU A 225 -13.56 13.67 -12.21
N LEU A 226 -12.48 14.22 -11.62
CA LEU A 226 -11.22 13.50 -11.54
C LEU A 226 -11.31 12.31 -10.59
N LEU A 227 -12.01 12.44 -9.46
CA LEU A 227 -12.24 11.33 -8.56
C LEU A 227 -13.04 10.22 -9.26
N ASP A 228 -14.14 10.57 -9.95
CA ASP A 228 -14.94 9.62 -10.70
C ASP A 228 -14.11 8.90 -11.77
N GLN A 229 -13.28 9.63 -12.52
CA GLN A 229 -12.35 9.06 -13.50
C GLN A 229 -11.31 8.13 -12.82
N GLN A 230 -10.86 8.47 -11.63
CA GLN A 230 -9.86 7.68 -10.89
C GLN A 230 -10.43 6.35 -10.37
N ILE A 231 -11.66 6.36 -9.83
CA ILE A 231 -12.26 5.21 -9.15
C ILE A 231 -13.14 4.31 -10.03
N GLN A 232 -13.44 4.71 -11.26
CA GLN A 232 -14.27 3.92 -12.18
C GLN A 232 -13.60 2.61 -12.65
N PHE A 233 -12.27 2.56 -12.63
CA PHE A 233 -11.51 1.41 -13.13
C PHE A 233 -11.56 0.24 -12.16
N LYS A 234 -12.07 -0.91 -12.63
CA LYS A 234 -12.12 -2.15 -11.86
C LYS A 234 -10.73 -2.76 -11.65
N PHE A 235 -9.81 -2.56 -12.59
CA PHE A 235 -8.40 -2.96 -12.57
C PHE A 235 -7.51 -1.75 -12.86
N ARG A 236 -6.22 -1.84 -12.50
CA ARG A 236 -5.27 -0.73 -12.72
C ARG A 236 -5.25 -0.29 -14.18
N ASN A 237 -5.30 1.01 -14.38
CA ASN A 237 -5.29 1.66 -15.68
C ASN A 237 -4.15 2.68 -15.78
N ILE A 238 -3.59 2.84 -17.01
CA ILE A 238 -2.47 3.76 -17.26
C ILE A 238 -2.81 5.23 -16.95
N ASP A 239 -4.11 5.58 -16.98
CA ASP A 239 -4.58 6.95 -16.76
C ASP A 239 -4.74 7.32 -15.27
N GLN A 240 -4.53 6.35 -14.37
CA GLN A 240 -4.66 6.57 -12.94
C GLN A 240 -3.42 7.22 -12.33
N LEU A 241 -3.65 8.18 -11.46
CA LEU A 241 -2.63 8.73 -10.57
C LEU A 241 -2.39 7.82 -9.36
N LEU A 242 -1.25 8.00 -8.68
CA LEU A 242 -0.95 7.36 -7.40
C LEU A 242 -1.49 8.25 -6.26
N PRO A 243 -2.47 7.82 -5.46
CA PRO A 243 -3.04 8.66 -4.39
C PRO A 243 -2.03 9.06 -3.31
N VAL A 244 -1.09 8.18 -2.97
CA VAL A 244 0.05 8.50 -2.10
C VAL A 244 0.89 9.63 -2.70
N GLY A 245 1.23 9.53 -3.99
CA GLY A 245 1.95 10.59 -4.71
C GLY A 245 1.16 11.89 -4.76
N LEU A 246 -0.17 11.83 -4.92
CA LEU A 246 -1.02 13.02 -4.88
C LEU A 246 -0.97 13.70 -3.51
N SER A 247 -1.14 12.95 -2.42
CA SER A 247 -1.04 13.49 -1.05
C SER A 247 0.31 14.17 -0.83
N ASN A 248 1.40 13.55 -1.30
CA ASN A 248 2.75 14.10 -1.18
C ASN A 248 2.89 15.41 -1.97
N HIS A 249 2.46 15.46 -3.23
CA HIS A 249 2.60 16.65 -4.06
C HIS A 249 1.69 17.81 -3.58
N LEU A 250 0.52 17.51 -3.04
CA LEU A 250 -0.33 18.51 -2.38
C LEU A 250 0.35 19.08 -1.12
N ALA A 251 0.97 18.22 -0.30
CA ALA A 251 1.72 18.67 0.88
C ALA A 251 2.94 19.52 0.51
N ILE A 252 3.68 19.13 -0.54
CA ILE A 252 4.82 19.91 -1.06
C ILE A 252 4.34 21.29 -1.55
N GLN A 253 3.26 21.35 -2.32
CA GLN A 253 2.73 22.58 -2.88
C GLN A 253 2.18 23.55 -1.82
N SER A 254 1.75 23.03 -0.69
CA SER A 254 1.19 23.81 0.43
C SER A 254 2.19 24.03 1.58
N ASP A 255 3.48 23.78 1.37
CA ASP A 255 4.55 23.89 2.38
C ASP A 255 4.29 23.06 3.66
N GLN A 256 3.59 21.92 3.51
CA GLN A 256 3.29 20.98 4.59
C GLN A 256 4.16 19.70 4.53
N ALA A 257 5.29 19.75 3.82
CA ALA A 257 6.19 18.62 3.65
C ALA A 257 7.64 18.95 3.97
N ILE A 258 8.33 18.02 4.63
CA ILE A 258 9.78 17.99 4.78
C ILE A 258 10.30 16.87 3.88
N LEU A 259 11.11 17.24 2.90
CA LEU A 259 11.70 16.30 1.95
C LEU A 259 13.02 15.75 2.47
N LYS A 260 13.18 14.44 2.42
CA LYS A 260 14.41 13.72 2.78
C LYS A 260 14.81 12.79 1.65
N ASP A 261 16.10 12.59 1.48
CA ASP A 261 16.64 11.64 0.51
C ASP A 261 16.13 10.21 0.73
N ASP A 262 16.22 9.39 -0.32
CA ASP A 262 15.86 7.97 -0.25
C ASP A 262 16.63 7.26 0.86
N ILE A 263 15.97 6.27 1.44
CA ILE A 263 16.54 5.42 2.48
C ILE A 263 16.53 3.97 2.03
N ASP A 264 17.49 3.21 2.52
CA ASP A 264 17.53 1.77 2.31
C ASP A 264 16.37 1.07 3.04
N ILE A 265 15.83 0.02 2.41
CA ILE A 265 14.80 -0.84 2.97
C ILE A 265 15.21 -2.32 2.87
N ALA A 266 14.69 -3.14 3.76
CA ALA A 266 14.75 -4.60 3.62
C ALA A 266 13.78 -5.02 2.51
N TYR A 267 14.29 -5.17 1.29
CA TYR A 267 13.45 -5.42 0.12
C TYR A 267 13.67 -6.81 -0.45
N LEU A 268 12.60 -7.60 -0.48
CA LEU A 268 12.55 -8.89 -1.15
C LEU A 268 11.68 -8.77 -2.40
N LYS A 269 12.32 -8.85 -3.56
CA LYS A 269 11.62 -8.83 -4.84
C LYS A 269 11.44 -10.23 -5.41
N ASP A 270 12.49 -11.03 -5.34
CA ASP A 270 12.52 -12.43 -5.79
C ASP A 270 13.57 -13.23 -5.01
N GLY A 271 13.67 -14.53 -5.30
CA GLY A 271 14.56 -15.44 -4.57
C GLY A 271 16.06 -15.09 -4.62
N ARG A 272 16.51 -14.28 -5.58
CA ARG A 272 17.91 -13.83 -5.68
C ARG A 272 18.28 -12.85 -4.58
N ASP A 273 17.30 -12.17 -4.00
CA ASP A 273 17.50 -11.21 -2.93
C ASP A 273 17.46 -11.84 -1.52
N LEU A 274 17.24 -13.14 -1.39
CA LEU A 274 17.01 -13.86 -0.14
C LEU A 274 18.06 -13.54 0.94
N GLU A 275 19.34 -13.77 0.64
CA GLU A 275 20.41 -13.59 1.64
C GLU A 275 20.56 -12.11 2.02
N LYS A 276 20.47 -11.21 1.04
CA LYS A 276 20.48 -9.77 1.29
C LYS A 276 19.30 -9.33 2.16
N PHE A 277 18.11 -9.87 1.91
CA PHE A 277 16.91 -9.60 2.69
C PHE A 277 17.07 -10.08 4.15
N ILE A 278 17.51 -11.32 4.37
CA ILE A 278 17.73 -11.87 5.72
C ILE A 278 18.78 -11.04 6.50
N LEU A 279 19.85 -10.62 5.85
CA LEU A 279 20.83 -9.72 6.46
C LEU A 279 20.22 -8.36 6.81
N ALA A 280 19.41 -7.81 5.92
CA ALA A 280 18.73 -6.52 6.13
C ALA A 280 17.74 -6.56 7.30
N LEU A 281 17.08 -7.71 7.55
CA LEU A 281 16.20 -7.88 8.71
C LEU A 281 16.92 -7.66 10.05
N SER A 282 18.21 -7.96 10.13
CA SER A 282 19.03 -7.80 11.34
C SER A 282 19.74 -6.45 11.43
N ASN A 283 19.70 -5.64 10.36
CA ASN A 283 20.39 -4.35 10.32
C ASN A 283 19.57 -3.28 11.06
N SER A 284 20.17 -2.68 12.10
CA SER A 284 19.52 -1.63 12.93
C SER A 284 19.26 -0.32 12.19
N GLU A 285 19.99 -0.03 11.12
CA GLU A 285 19.84 1.20 10.34
C GLU A 285 18.68 1.12 9.33
N ILE A 286 18.21 -0.08 9.00
CA ILE A 286 17.11 -0.30 8.04
C ILE A 286 15.78 -0.32 8.79
N LYS A 287 15.03 0.79 8.71
CA LYS A 287 13.79 0.97 9.45
C LYS A 287 12.56 0.30 8.84
N PHE A 288 12.53 0.10 7.53
CA PHE A 288 11.36 -0.40 6.82
C PHE A 288 11.68 -1.58 5.94
N GLY A 289 10.67 -2.37 5.60
CA GLY A 289 10.81 -3.48 4.66
C GLY A 289 9.58 -3.70 3.79
N CYS A 290 9.78 -4.48 2.72
CA CYS A 290 8.73 -4.91 1.81
C CYS A 290 9.04 -6.34 1.34
N ILE A 291 8.03 -7.22 1.40
CA ILE A 291 8.12 -8.61 1.00
C ILE A 291 7.24 -8.80 -0.24
N GLN A 292 7.76 -8.44 -1.39
CA GLN A 292 7.02 -8.59 -2.63
C GLN A 292 7.09 -10.04 -3.14
N SER A 293 5.96 -10.59 -3.58
CA SER A 293 5.88 -11.89 -4.29
C SER A 293 6.41 -13.09 -3.47
N LEU A 294 6.05 -13.20 -2.19
CA LEU A 294 6.38 -14.36 -1.36
C LEU A 294 5.83 -15.67 -1.98
N ASP A 295 4.68 -15.59 -2.64
CA ASP A 295 4.00 -16.66 -3.38
C ASP A 295 4.80 -17.23 -4.59
N GLN A 296 5.79 -16.50 -5.08
CA GLN A 296 6.59 -16.91 -6.24
C GLN A 296 7.92 -17.57 -5.86
N LEU A 297 8.20 -17.66 -4.58
CA LEU A 297 9.44 -18.25 -4.09
C LEU A 297 9.36 -19.78 -4.09
N GLU A 298 10.50 -20.42 -4.24
CA GLU A 298 10.63 -21.84 -3.95
C GLU A 298 10.33 -22.09 -2.45
N SER A 299 9.68 -23.21 -2.13
CA SER A 299 9.20 -23.54 -0.78
C SER A 299 10.30 -23.46 0.29
N LEU A 300 11.56 -23.81 -0.05
CA LEU A 300 12.67 -23.70 0.90
C LEU A 300 13.03 -22.24 1.20
N ALA A 301 13.03 -21.36 0.18
CA ALA A 301 13.32 -19.94 0.34
C ALA A 301 12.19 -19.24 1.12
N GLU A 302 10.93 -19.53 0.77
CA GLU A 302 9.76 -19.06 1.51
C GLU A 302 9.83 -19.47 2.99
N GLY A 303 10.09 -20.76 3.27
CA GLY A 303 10.20 -21.27 4.64
C GLY A 303 11.28 -20.56 5.46
N ARG A 304 12.44 -20.26 4.86
CA ARG A 304 13.53 -19.50 5.51
C ARG A 304 13.13 -18.07 5.85
N ILE A 305 12.44 -17.37 4.93
CA ILE A 305 11.96 -16.00 5.16
C ILE A 305 10.90 -15.98 6.24
N ARG A 306 9.91 -16.90 6.15
CA ARG A 306 8.84 -17.03 7.13
C ARG A 306 9.41 -17.30 8.53
N ALA A 307 10.38 -18.21 8.67
CA ALA A 307 11.05 -18.50 9.93
C ALA A 307 11.79 -17.26 10.50
N ALA A 308 12.49 -16.51 9.64
CA ALA A 308 13.18 -15.29 10.05
C ALA A 308 12.20 -14.20 10.54
N LEU A 309 11.06 -14.02 9.85
CA LEU A 309 10.03 -13.07 10.23
C LEU A 309 9.31 -13.49 11.53
N ILE A 310 8.99 -14.77 11.70
CA ILE A 310 8.39 -15.30 12.93
C ILE A 310 9.34 -15.06 14.11
N GLN A 311 10.64 -15.39 13.94
CA GLN A 311 11.64 -15.11 14.95
C GLN A 311 11.73 -13.61 15.28
N LYS A 312 11.75 -12.77 14.25
CA LYS A 312 11.82 -11.31 14.40
C LYS A 312 10.64 -10.74 15.17
N PHE A 313 9.42 -11.22 14.90
CA PHE A 313 8.19 -10.71 15.50
C PHE A 313 7.65 -11.58 16.64
N THR A 314 8.48 -12.48 17.20
CA THR A 314 8.14 -13.30 18.38
C THR A 314 7.56 -12.42 19.49
N GLY A 315 6.43 -12.85 20.08
CA GLY A 315 5.68 -12.13 21.13
C GLY A 315 4.73 -11.05 20.61
N PHE A 316 4.67 -10.82 19.29
CA PHE A 316 3.75 -9.89 18.63
C PHE A 316 2.90 -10.56 17.53
N LEU A 317 3.10 -11.85 17.28
CA LEU A 317 2.33 -12.65 16.33
C LEU A 317 1.34 -13.56 17.06
N PRO A 318 0.13 -13.76 16.51
CA PRO A 318 -0.78 -14.80 17.00
C PRO A 318 -0.12 -16.20 16.98
N SER A 319 -0.46 -17.02 17.96
CA SER A 319 0.11 -18.37 18.12
C SER A 319 -0.19 -19.30 16.93
N GLN A 320 -1.18 -18.97 16.11
CA GLN A 320 -1.53 -19.69 14.89
C GLN A 320 -0.51 -19.47 13.75
N ILE A 321 0.26 -18.39 13.80
CA ILE A 321 1.31 -18.11 12.81
C ILE A 321 2.59 -18.85 13.26
N GLN A 322 2.71 -20.10 12.81
CA GLN A 322 3.80 -21.01 13.16
C GLN A 322 4.83 -21.14 12.03
N PRO A 323 6.08 -21.52 12.34
CA PRO A 323 7.03 -21.91 11.31
C PRO A 323 6.47 -23.08 10.50
N THR A 324 6.54 -23.01 9.16
CA THR A 324 6.23 -24.15 8.32
C THR A 324 7.23 -25.25 8.65
N THR A 325 6.77 -26.38 9.17
CA THR A 325 7.63 -27.54 9.38
C THR A 325 8.02 -28.05 8.00
N VAL A 326 9.24 -27.75 7.57
CA VAL A 326 9.82 -28.33 6.36
C VAL A 326 10.07 -29.79 6.69
N VAL A 327 9.23 -30.69 6.17
CA VAL A 327 9.41 -32.15 6.24
C VAL A 327 10.40 -32.57 5.19
#